data_54d2b0c3c03d9520350166de63e8f4bf
#
_entry.id   54d2b0c3c03d9520350166de63e8f4bf
#
_cell.length_a   1.000
_cell.length_b   1.000
_cell.length_c   1.000
_cell.angle_alpha   90.00
_cell.angle_beta   90.00
_cell.angle_gamma   90.00
#
_symmetry.space_group_name_H-M   'P 1'
#
loop_
_entity.id
_entity.type
_entity.pdbx_description
1 polymer ?
#
loop_
_entity_poly.entity_id
_entity_poly.type
_entity_poly.pdbx_seq_one_letter_code
_entity_poly.pdbx_strand_id
1 'polypeptide(L)'
;MTVSHSDGLDRNMTKPKVLISDKMDPNAARIFTEMGCDVDVITGETPEQLIARIGEYDGLAIRSSTKVTKAILDAATNLKVIGRAGIGVDNVDIPAASAQGVVVMNTPFGNSITTAEHAIAMMFALARQIPEANAQTQAGLWPKNGFMGVEVTGKTLGLIGAGNIGSIVASRALGLKMKVVAFDPFLTPERAVEMGVEKADLETLLAKADFITLHTPLTDQTRNILSRENIAKCKKGVRIINCARGGLVDEAALKDALDSGHVAGAALDVFETEPAKESPLFGTPNFICTPHLGASTTEAQVNVALQVAEQMADFLVTGGVTNALNMPSLSAEEAPKLRPYMALAEKLGSLVGQLAHDNLTKIAIEVEGAAAQLNQKPITAAVLAGLMKQYSQTVNMVNAPFLAKERGLDVREVRHDREGEYRTLVRVTVSTSQGERSVAGTLFGNGQPRLVEIFGIGIEADLDGDMLYIVNSDAPGFIGRIGTLLGQNTINIGTFHLGRREAGGEAVLLLSLDNPVSEDVLKEAREIQGVRVVKALKFA
;
A
#
# COMPACT_ATOMS: atom_id res chain seq x y z
N MET A 1 -25.31 -49.50 0.78
CA MET A 1 -25.40 -48.49 1.84
C MET A 1 -24.37 -47.40 1.53
N THR A 2 -24.81 -46.39 0.84
CA THR A 2 -24.07 -45.23 0.43
C THR A 2 -24.15 -44.21 1.56
N VAL A 3 -23.01 -43.93 2.22
CA VAL A 3 -22.91 -42.86 3.21
C VAL A 3 -22.62 -41.57 2.47
N SER A 4 -23.62 -40.70 2.42
CA SER A 4 -23.47 -39.33 1.94
C SER A 4 -22.72 -38.53 2.99
N HIS A 5 -21.54 -38.01 2.65
CA HIS A 5 -20.90 -36.91 3.36
C HIS A 5 -21.50 -35.62 2.83
N SER A 6 -22.42 -35.06 3.56
CA SER A 6 -22.90 -33.70 3.36
C SER A 6 -22.21 -32.78 4.36
N ASP A 7 -21.30 -32.01 3.86
CA ASP A 7 -20.98 -30.61 4.15
C ASP A 7 -21.62 -29.97 5.40
N GLY A 8 -20.79 -29.79 6.39
CA GLY A 8 -21.01 -28.88 7.50
C GLY A 8 -20.12 -27.63 7.37
N LEU A 9 -20.45 -26.71 6.44
CA LEU A 9 -19.88 -25.36 6.36
C LEU A 9 -21.00 -24.37 5.97
N ASP A 10 -22.00 -24.27 6.83
CA ASP A 10 -22.97 -23.17 6.79
C ASP A 10 -22.59 -22.17 7.89
N ARG A 11 -21.50 -21.39 7.66
CA ARG A 11 -21.33 -20.11 8.34
C ARG A 11 -22.10 -19.10 7.52
N ASN A 12 -23.12 -18.52 8.09
CA ASN A 12 -23.82 -17.30 7.66
C ASN A 12 -22.81 -16.13 7.62
N MET A 13 -21.87 -16.15 6.67
CA MET A 13 -21.02 -15.00 6.39
C MET A 13 -21.83 -14.10 5.46
N THR A 14 -22.27 -12.97 5.97
CA THR A 14 -22.84 -11.91 5.13
C THR A 14 -21.82 -11.55 4.05
N LYS A 15 -22.28 -11.56 2.78
CA LYS A 15 -21.41 -11.20 1.64
C LYS A 15 -20.89 -9.78 1.84
N PRO A 16 -19.61 -9.51 1.51
CA PRO A 16 -19.09 -8.14 1.51
C PRO A 16 -19.91 -7.24 0.58
N LYS A 17 -20.25 -6.05 1.05
CA LYS A 17 -21.05 -5.08 0.29
C LYS A 17 -20.16 -4.01 -0.33
N VAL A 18 -20.26 -3.81 -1.65
CA VAL A 18 -19.43 -2.86 -2.41
C VAL A 18 -20.30 -1.78 -3.06
N LEU A 19 -19.90 -0.51 -2.89
CA LEU A 19 -20.49 0.62 -3.60
C LEU A 19 -19.60 1.00 -4.79
N ILE A 20 -20.17 1.08 -5.97
CA ILE A 20 -19.59 1.71 -7.15
C ILE A 20 -20.18 3.12 -7.25
N SER A 21 -19.39 4.16 -6.93
CA SER A 21 -19.89 5.54 -6.85
C SER A 21 -19.60 6.38 -8.09
N ASP A 22 -18.74 5.91 -8.99
CA ASP A 22 -18.44 6.58 -10.25
C ASP A 22 -18.84 5.71 -11.45
N LYS A 23 -19.19 6.36 -12.55
CA LYS A 23 -19.51 5.66 -13.82
C LYS A 23 -18.28 4.87 -14.30
N MET A 24 -18.41 3.56 -14.40
CA MET A 24 -17.38 2.65 -14.94
C MET A 24 -18.02 1.54 -15.78
N ASP A 25 -17.19 0.69 -16.41
CA ASP A 25 -17.68 -0.41 -17.24
C ASP A 25 -18.59 -1.34 -16.42
N PRO A 26 -19.77 -1.73 -16.97
CA PRO A 26 -20.73 -2.59 -16.26
C PRO A 26 -20.17 -3.95 -15.84
N ASN A 27 -19.13 -4.45 -16.52
CA ASN A 27 -18.50 -5.70 -16.15
C ASN A 27 -17.85 -5.65 -14.76
N ALA A 28 -17.50 -4.47 -14.23
CA ALA A 28 -17.00 -4.34 -12.86
C ALA A 28 -18.01 -4.87 -11.84
N ALA A 29 -19.29 -4.47 -11.95
CA ALA A 29 -20.35 -4.96 -11.06
C ALA A 29 -20.55 -6.48 -11.21
N ARG A 30 -20.48 -7.01 -12.45
CA ARG A 30 -20.56 -8.45 -12.70
C ARG A 30 -19.42 -9.21 -11.99
N ILE A 31 -18.17 -8.74 -12.10
CA ILE A 31 -17.01 -9.37 -11.45
C ILE A 31 -17.18 -9.41 -9.94
N PHE A 32 -17.54 -8.31 -9.31
CA PHE A 32 -17.81 -8.28 -7.86
C PHE A 32 -18.85 -9.33 -7.45
N THR A 33 -19.95 -9.42 -8.21
CA THR A 33 -21.01 -10.40 -7.96
C THR A 33 -20.54 -11.85 -8.15
N GLU A 34 -19.84 -12.14 -9.25
CA GLU A 34 -19.29 -13.47 -9.55
C GLU A 34 -18.25 -13.91 -8.50
N MET A 35 -17.51 -12.98 -7.93
CA MET A 35 -16.53 -13.23 -6.87
C MET A 35 -17.13 -13.26 -5.46
N GLY A 36 -18.45 -13.09 -5.32
CA GLY A 36 -19.17 -13.29 -4.05
C GLY A 36 -19.44 -12.03 -3.24
N CYS A 37 -19.38 -10.83 -3.84
CA CYS A 37 -19.77 -9.57 -3.21
C CYS A 37 -21.20 -9.17 -3.58
N ASP A 38 -21.88 -8.45 -2.70
CA ASP A 38 -23.10 -7.71 -3.01
C ASP A 38 -22.71 -6.31 -3.52
N VAL A 39 -23.35 -5.83 -4.60
CA VAL A 39 -22.91 -4.61 -5.30
C VAL A 39 -24.07 -3.63 -5.49
N ASP A 40 -23.88 -2.39 -5.06
CA ASP A 40 -24.73 -1.27 -5.43
C ASP A 40 -23.98 -0.34 -6.40
N VAL A 41 -24.66 0.09 -7.46
CA VAL A 41 -24.12 1.05 -8.43
C VAL A 41 -24.92 2.35 -8.31
N ILE A 42 -24.37 3.33 -7.61
CA ILE A 42 -25.03 4.61 -7.32
C ILE A 42 -24.05 5.73 -7.66
N THR A 43 -24.25 6.37 -8.80
CA THR A 43 -23.31 7.35 -9.35
C THR A 43 -23.84 8.78 -9.29
N GLY A 44 -22.95 9.77 -9.19
CA GLY A 44 -23.29 11.18 -9.22
C GLY A 44 -23.83 11.73 -7.90
N GLU A 45 -23.59 11.05 -6.79
CA GLU A 45 -23.96 11.52 -5.46
C GLU A 45 -23.11 12.73 -5.02
N THR A 46 -23.75 13.61 -4.22
CA THR A 46 -23.01 14.65 -3.51
C THR A 46 -22.22 14.06 -2.34
N PRO A 47 -21.20 14.75 -1.83
CA PRO A 47 -20.46 14.28 -0.65
C PRO A 47 -21.37 13.97 0.55
N GLU A 48 -22.42 14.76 0.78
CA GLU A 48 -23.37 14.57 1.87
C GLU A 48 -24.21 13.29 1.71
N GLN A 49 -24.61 12.97 0.47
CA GLN A 49 -25.34 11.74 0.16
C GLN A 49 -24.43 10.50 0.36
N LEU A 50 -23.18 10.60 -0.07
CA LEU A 50 -22.21 9.52 0.13
C LEU A 50 -21.90 9.31 1.63
N ILE A 51 -21.73 10.39 2.41
CA ILE A 51 -21.55 10.32 3.87
C ILE A 51 -22.73 9.60 4.55
N ALA A 52 -23.96 9.86 4.11
CA ALA A 52 -25.15 9.27 4.72
C ALA A 52 -25.25 7.74 4.56
N ARG A 53 -24.55 7.15 3.57
CA ARG A 53 -24.68 5.70 3.27
C ARG A 53 -23.41 4.89 3.37
N ILE A 54 -22.22 5.52 3.29
CA ILE A 54 -20.94 4.80 3.14
C ILE A 54 -20.66 3.83 4.30
N GLY A 55 -21.22 4.10 5.48
CA GLY A 55 -21.09 3.22 6.63
C GLY A 55 -21.67 1.81 6.46
N GLU A 56 -22.50 1.57 5.43
CA GLU A 56 -23.08 0.25 5.14
C GLU A 56 -22.16 -0.64 4.29
N TYR A 57 -21.08 -0.09 3.72
CA TYR A 57 -20.27 -0.78 2.72
C TYR A 57 -18.91 -1.21 3.26
N ASP A 58 -18.45 -2.39 2.82
CA ASP A 58 -17.11 -2.91 3.05
C ASP A 58 -16.10 -2.41 2.01
N GLY A 59 -16.56 -2.08 0.81
CA GLY A 59 -15.74 -1.60 -0.31
C GLY A 59 -16.34 -0.40 -1.02
N LEU A 60 -15.47 0.53 -1.47
CA LEU A 60 -15.83 1.69 -2.28
C LEU A 60 -14.99 1.72 -3.55
N ALA A 61 -15.62 1.51 -4.70
CA ALA A 61 -14.99 1.60 -6.02
C ALA A 61 -15.27 2.97 -6.66
N ILE A 62 -14.21 3.71 -6.98
CA ILE A 62 -14.26 5.08 -7.49
C ILE A 62 -13.43 5.26 -8.76
N ARG A 63 -13.63 6.40 -9.42
CA ARG A 63 -12.75 6.96 -10.44
C ARG A 63 -12.31 8.36 -10.02
N SER A 64 -12.39 9.34 -10.92
CA SER A 64 -11.93 10.72 -10.68
C SER A 64 -13.01 11.64 -10.15
N SER A 65 -14.30 11.31 -10.27
CA SER A 65 -15.39 12.21 -9.88
C SER A 65 -15.64 12.22 -8.37
N THR A 66 -15.54 11.07 -7.73
CA THR A 66 -15.67 10.95 -6.27
C THR A 66 -14.37 11.34 -5.58
N LYS A 67 -14.44 12.28 -4.64
CA LYS A 67 -13.33 12.68 -3.77
C LYS A 67 -13.54 12.07 -2.39
N VAL A 68 -12.67 11.14 -1.99
CA VAL A 68 -12.73 10.51 -0.66
C VAL A 68 -11.95 11.35 0.33
N THR A 69 -12.67 12.22 1.03
CA THR A 69 -12.13 13.11 2.05
C THR A 69 -12.17 12.47 3.43
N LYS A 70 -11.46 13.06 4.41
CA LYS A 70 -11.54 12.65 5.82
C LYS A 70 -12.98 12.57 6.34
N ALA A 71 -13.87 13.49 5.94
CA ALA A 71 -15.26 13.49 6.38
C ALA A 71 -16.05 12.26 5.90
N ILE A 72 -15.79 11.80 4.67
CA ILE A 72 -16.38 10.56 4.14
C ILE A 72 -15.82 9.35 4.90
N LEU A 73 -14.51 9.34 5.13
CA LEU A 73 -13.85 8.27 5.87
C LEU A 73 -14.36 8.16 7.31
N ASP A 74 -14.53 9.29 8.00
CA ASP A 74 -15.07 9.31 9.38
C ASP A 74 -16.48 8.71 9.48
N ALA A 75 -17.28 8.76 8.40
CA ALA A 75 -18.61 8.13 8.32
C ALA A 75 -18.56 6.66 7.87
N ALA A 76 -17.44 6.20 7.32
CA ALA A 76 -17.26 4.90 6.70
C ALA A 76 -16.87 3.80 7.72
N THR A 77 -17.75 3.53 8.68
CA THR A 77 -17.46 2.67 9.85
C THR A 77 -17.15 1.20 9.51
N ASN A 78 -17.66 0.69 8.38
CA ASN A 78 -17.45 -0.69 7.95
C ASN A 78 -16.45 -0.82 6.80
N LEU A 79 -15.97 0.30 6.24
CA LEU A 79 -15.15 0.30 5.05
C LEU A 79 -13.78 -0.35 5.29
N LYS A 80 -13.42 -1.30 4.44
CA LYS A 80 -12.15 -2.04 4.49
C LYS A 80 -11.23 -1.68 3.34
N VAL A 81 -11.81 -1.34 2.16
CA VAL A 81 -11.03 -1.05 0.96
C VAL A 81 -11.66 0.03 0.09
N ILE A 82 -10.80 0.88 -0.45
CA ILE A 82 -11.12 1.83 -1.52
C ILE A 82 -10.32 1.41 -2.75
N GLY A 83 -11.00 1.19 -3.87
CA GLY A 83 -10.37 0.92 -5.16
C GLY A 83 -10.58 2.08 -6.12
N ARG A 84 -9.50 2.68 -6.58
CA ARG A 84 -9.55 3.71 -7.63
C ARG A 84 -9.23 3.09 -8.97
N ALA A 85 -10.21 3.08 -9.89
CA ALA A 85 -10.03 2.64 -11.27
C ALA A 85 -9.20 3.67 -12.05
N GLY A 86 -7.87 3.50 -12.04
CA GLY A 86 -6.86 4.35 -12.66
C GLY A 86 -5.58 4.44 -11.82
N ILE A 87 -4.54 5.09 -12.35
CA ILE A 87 -3.21 5.15 -11.71
C ILE A 87 -3.16 6.17 -10.58
N GLY A 88 -3.61 7.41 -10.82
CA GLY A 88 -3.55 8.49 -9.83
C GLY A 88 -4.60 8.30 -8.74
N VAL A 89 -4.28 8.72 -7.52
CA VAL A 89 -5.16 8.64 -6.34
C VAL A 89 -5.26 9.98 -5.61
N ASP A 90 -5.04 11.06 -6.33
CA ASP A 90 -5.04 12.42 -5.78
C ASP A 90 -6.40 12.83 -5.19
N ASN A 91 -7.45 12.10 -5.53
CA ASN A 91 -8.81 12.27 -5.01
C ASN A 91 -9.12 11.40 -3.78
N VAL A 92 -8.12 10.72 -3.18
CA VAL A 92 -8.26 9.94 -1.94
C VAL A 92 -7.31 10.47 -0.87
N ASP A 93 -7.84 10.78 0.30
CA ASP A 93 -7.03 11.11 1.49
C ASP A 93 -6.41 9.83 2.05
N ILE A 94 -5.25 9.44 1.48
CA ILE A 94 -4.55 8.21 1.86
C ILE A 94 -4.09 8.24 3.33
N PRO A 95 -3.55 9.35 3.89
CA PRO A 95 -3.24 9.43 5.32
C PRO A 95 -4.44 9.16 6.21
N ALA A 96 -5.61 9.76 5.93
CA ALA A 96 -6.82 9.53 6.70
C ALA A 96 -7.34 8.09 6.55
N ALA A 97 -7.33 7.53 5.33
CA ALA A 97 -7.69 6.12 5.09
C ALA A 97 -6.76 5.16 5.85
N SER A 98 -5.45 5.44 5.85
CA SER A 98 -4.46 4.64 6.57
C SER A 98 -4.67 4.69 8.08
N ALA A 99 -4.97 5.87 8.64
CA ALA A 99 -5.24 6.03 10.07
C ALA A 99 -6.46 5.21 10.52
N GLN A 100 -7.46 5.05 9.65
CA GLN A 100 -8.66 4.24 9.90
C GLN A 100 -8.50 2.75 9.55
N GLY A 101 -7.35 2.38 8.98
CA GLY A 101 -7.09 1.00 8.59
C GLY A 101 -7.79 0.56 7.30
N VAL A 102 -8.16 1.52 6.45
CA VAL A 102 -8.77 1.26 5.13
C VAL A 102 -7.69 1.11 4.08
N VAL A 103 -7.70 -0.01 3.36
CA VAL A 103 -6.76 -0.26 2.25
C VAL A 103 -7.12 0.63 1.06
N VAL A 104 -6.13 1.26 0.44
CA VAL A 104 -6.30 2.03 -0.80
C VAL A 104 -5.57 1.32 -1.93
N MET A 105 -6.31 0.94 -2.97
CA MET A 105 -5.80 0.26 -4.16
C MET A 105 -5.99 1.12 -5.41
N ASN A 106 -5.05 1.02 -6.35
CA ASN A 106 -5.18 1.62 -7.67
C ASN A 106 -4.99 0.56 -8.78
N THR A 107 -5.08 0.98 -10.05
CA THR A 107 -4.87 0.10 -11.21
C THR A 107 -3.70 0.59 -12.06
N PRO A 108 -2.44 0.32 -11.65
CA PRO A 108 -1.25 0.96 -12.23
C PRO A 108 -0.94 0.53 -13.67
N PHE A 109 -1.57 -0.52 -14.18
CA PHE A 109 -1.30 -1.06 -15.51
C PHE A 109 -2.44 -0.82 -16.50
N GLY A 110 -3.65 -0.52 -16.03
CA GLY A 110 -4.87 -0.50 -16.84
C GLY A 110 -4.91 0.60 -17.92
N ASN A 111 -4.20 1.73 -17.74
CA ASN A 111 -4.17 2.84 -18.68
C ASN A 111 -2.74 3.33 -19.03
N SER A 112 -1.71 2.54 -18.73
CA SER A 112 -0.33 2.97 -18.99
C SER A 112 -0.04 3.13 -20.48
N ILE A 113 -0.51 2.20 -21.32
CA ILE A 113 -0.35 2.27 -22.77
C ILE A 113 -1.07 3.51 -23.33
N THR A 114 -2.32 3.71 -22.92
CA THR A 114 -3.17 4.82 -23.37
C THR A 114 -2.53 6.18 -23.09
N THR A 115 -2.04 6.38 -21.87
CA THR A 115 -1.38 7.64 -21.48
C THR A 115 -0.09 7.84 -22.25
N ALA A 116 0.70 6.78 -22.47
CA ALA A 116 1.93 6.85 -23.26
C ALA A 116 1.64 7.23 -24.72
N GLU A 117 0.63 6.63 -25.32
CA GLU A 117 0.23 6.92 -26.70
C GLU A 117 -0.35 8.33 -26.84
N HIS A 118 -1.08 8.81 -25.83
CA HIS A 118 -1.56 10.19 -25.79
C HIS A 118 -0.40 11.19 -25.76
N ALA A 119 0.63 10.94 -24.94
CA ALA A 119 1.82 11.79 -24.89
C ALA A 119 2.57 11.83 -26.23
N ILE A 120 2.69 10.69 -26.92
CA ILE A 120 3.29 10.63 -28.28
C ILE A 120 2.40 11.38 -29.30
N ALA A 121 1.08 11.24 -29.22
CA ALA A 121 0.15 11.97 -30.08
C ALA A 121 0.25 13.49 -29.87
N MET A 122 0.31 13.95 -28.61
CA MET A 122 0.53 15.36 -28.27
C MET A 122 1.90 15.87 -28.78
N MET A 123 2.93 15.05 -28.69
CA MET A 123 4.26 15.37 -29.23
C MET A 123 4.20 15.61 -30.75
N PHE A 124 3.54 14.75 -31.51
CA PHE A 124 3.36 14.92 -32.94
C PHE A 124 2.46 16.10 -33.30
N ALA A 125 1.34 16.27 -32.58
CA ALA A 125 0.45 17.39 -32.76
C ALA A 125 1.19 18.72 -32.61
N LEU A 126 2.05 18.82 -31.58
CA LEU A 126 2.89 19.99 -31.33
C LEU A 126 4.01 20.15 -32.38
N ALA A 127 4.71 19.05 -32.71
CA ALA A 127 5.82 19.09 -33.69
C ALA A 127 5.37 19.55 -35.10
N ARG A 128 4.11 19.26 -35.44
CA ARG A 128 3.56 19.52 -36.78
C ARG A 128 2.46 20.60 -36.80
N GLN A 129 2.18 21.24 -35.65
CA GLN A 129 1.15 22.29 -35.49
C GLN A 129 -0.23 21.84 -36.03
N ILE A 130 -0.60 20.58 -35.76
CA ILE A 130 -1.78 19.94 -36.34
C ILE A 130 -3.09 20.64 -35.93
N PRO A 131 -3.34 21.00 -34.64
CA PRO A 131 -4.58 21.64 -34.24
C PRO A 131 -4.84 22.98 -34.92
N GLU A 132 -3.82 23.83 -35.00
CA GLU A 132 -3.91 25.16 -35.61
C GLU A 132 -4.09 25.05 -37.13
N ALA A 133 -3.35 24.13 -37.76
CA ALA A 133 -3.47 23.90 -39.20
C ALA A 133 -4.86 23.38 -39.56
N ASN A 134 -5.40 22.44 -38.75
CA ASN A 134 -6.76 21.93 -38.90
C ASN A 134 -7.81 23.04 -38.75
N ALA A 135 -7.71 23.87 -37.69
CA ALA A 135 -8.67 24.95 -37.44
C ALA A 135 -8.71 25.94 -38.59
N GLN A 136 -7.56 26.36 -39.13
CA GLN A 136 -7.50 27.29 -40.24
C GLN A 136 -8.01 26.67 -41.55
N THR A 137 -7.67 25.42 -41.83
CA THR A 137 -8.16 24.74 -43.03
C THR A 137 -9.68 24.56 -43.02
N GLN A 138 -10.26 24.19 -41.86
CA GLN A 138 -11.73 24.12 -41.72
C GLN A 138 -12.41 25.49 -41.82
N ALA A 139 -11.73 26.55 -41.47
CA ALA A 139 -12.21 27.94 -41.68
C ALA A 139 -12.10 28.41 -43.15
N GLY A 140 -11.71 27.54 -44.08
CA GLY A 140 -11.55 27.87 -45.50
C GLY A 140 -10.26 28.62 -45.84
N LEU A 141 -9.34 28.77 -44.88
CA LEU A 141 -8.02 29.34 -45.09
C LEU A 141 -7.03 28.31 -45.58
N TRP A 142 -6.06 28.73 -46.42
CA TRP A 142 -5.04 27.83 -46.98
C TRP A 142 -3.59 28.36 -46.79
N PRO A 143 -3.15 28.62 -45.52
CA PRO A 143 -1.87 29.29 -45.26
C PRO A 143 -0.69 28.27 -45.24
N LYS A 144 -0.45 27.59 -46.36
CA LYS A 144 0.54 26.50 -46.47
C LYS A 144 1.92 26.89 -45.92
N ASN A 145 2.35 28.13 -46.08
CA ASN A 145 3.65 28.62 -45.61
C ASN A 145 3.64 29.06 -44.13
N GLY A 146 2.50 29.06 -43.46
CA GLY A 146 2.33 29.44 -42.04
C GLY A 146 2.69 28.34 -41.05
N PHE A 147 2.83 27.08 -41.53
CA PHE A 147 3.03 25.91 -40.66
C PHE A 147 4.34 25.20 -41.03
N MET A 148 5.45 25.62 -40.36
CA MET A 148 6.75 25.01 -40.49
C MET A 148 7.04 24.12 -39.28
N GLY A 149 6.70 22.82 -39.37
CA GLY A 149 6.94 21.83 -38.33
C GLY A 149 8.39 21.36 -38.26
N VAL A 150 8.64 20.40 -37.34
CA VAL A 150 9.92 19.72 -37.18
C VAL A 150 9.75 18.21 -37.26
N GLU A 151 10.77 17.52 -37.75
CA GLU A 151 10.86 16.06 -37.69
C GLU A 151 11.29 15.62 -36.29
N VAL A 152 10.81 14.47 -35.84
CA VAL A 152 11.23 13.86 -34.56
C VAL A 152 12.44 12.92 -34.74
N THR A 153 12.65 12.39 -35.96
CA THR A 153 13.77 11.48 -36.27
C THR A 153 15.11 12.12 -35.91
N GLY A 154 15.94 11.39 -35.16
CA GLY A 154 17.26 11.84 -34.73
C GLY A 154 17.26 12.89 -33.62
N LYS A 155 16.12 13.42 -33.22
CA LYS A 155 15.97 14.33 -32.09
C LYS A 155 16.10 13.59 -30.76
N THR A 156 16.47 14.34 -29.73
CA THR A 156 16.59 13.82 -28.36
C THR A 156 15.30 14.05 -27.56
N LEU A 157 14.70 12.99 -27.07
CA LEU A 157 13.62 13.05 -26.10
C LEU A 157 14.19 12.96 -24.68
N GLY A 158 14.00 14.00 -23.89
CA GLY A 158 14.23 14.00 -22.43
C GLY A 158 13.02 13.39 -21.72
N LEU A 159 13.23 12.27 -21.06
CA LEU A 159 12.20 11.54 -20.33
C LEU A 159 12.37 11.76 -18.84
N ILE A 160 11.46 12.49 -18.21
CA ILE A 160 11.42 12.71 -16.76
C ILE A 160 10.44 11.70 -16.15
N GLY A 161 10.96 10.67 -15.48
CA GLY A 161 10.23 9.52 -14.98
C GLY A 161 10.24 8.33 -15.95
N ALA A 162 10.92 7.26 -15.56
CA ALA A 162 11.12 6.03 -16.35
C ALA A 162 10.31 4.83 -15.80
N GLY A 163 9.20 5.09 -15.10
CA GLY A 163 8.26 4.09 -14.60
C GLY A 163 7.43 3.43 -15.72
N ASN A 164 6.25 2.90 -15.37
CA ASN A 164 5.39 2.13 -16.31
C ASN A 164 5.09 2.92 -17.61
N ILE A 165 4.58 4.15 -17.48
CA ILE A 165 4.24 4.98 -18.65
C ILE A 165 5.50 5.42 -19.38
N GLY A 166 6.50 5.95 -18.66
CA GLY A 166 7.74 6.45 -19.25
C GLY A 166 8.49 5.38 -20.04
N SER A 167 8.53 4.13 -19.59
CA SER A 167 9.17 3.03 -20.33
C SER A 167 8.47 2.73 -21.66
N ILE A 168 7.13 2.84 -21.70
CA ILE A 168 6.36 2.66 -22.93
C ILE A 168 6.64 3.83 -23.89
N VAL A 169 6.65 5.08 -23.39
CA VAL A 169 6.99 6.26 -24.20
C VAL A 169 8.41 6.15 -24.77
N ALA A 170 9.39 5.72 -23.97
CA ALA A 170 10.75 5.47 -24.43
C ALA A 170 10.78 4.45 -25.57
N SER A 171 10.09 3.32 -25.43
CA SER A 171 9.98 2.29 -26.47
C SER A 171 9.37 2.85 -27.78
N ARG A 172 8.31 3.65 -27.70
CA ARG A 172 7.70 4.30 -28.86
C ARG A 172 8.64 5.31 -29.51
N ALA A 173 9.31 6.15 -28.72
CA ALA A 173 10.25 7.15 -29.21
C ALA A 173 11.46 6.51 -29.91
N LEU A 174 12.02 5.43 -29.37
CA LEU A 174 13.08 4.64 -30.02
C LEU A 174 12.61 4.05 -31.36
N GLY A 175 11.36 3.56 -31.42
CA GLY A 175 10.74 3.12 -32.68
C GLY A 175 10.64 4.23 -33.73
N LEU A 176 10.46 5.48 -33.32
CA LEU A 176 10.48 6.69 -34.15
C LEU A 176 11.88 7.18 -34.48
N LYS A 177 12.93 6.41 -34.12
CA LYS A 177 14.34 6.75 -34.33
C LYS A 177 14.80 8.02 -33.58
N MET A 178 14.17 8.33 -32.46
CA MET A 178 14.64 9.33 -31.50
C MET A 178 15.77 8.77 -30.63
N LYS A 179 16.59 9.65 -30.06
CA LYS A 179 17.45 9.34 -28.92
C LYS A 179 16.66 9.61 -27.64
N VAL A 180 16.79 8.77 -26.63
CA VAL A 180 16.09 8.96 -25.36
C VAL A 180 17.09 9.10 -24.22
N VAL A 181 17.00 10.23 -23.50
CA VAL A 181 17.78 10.53 -22.28
C VAL A 181 16.80 10.56 -21.12
N ALA A 182 17.00 9.71 -20.13
CA ALA A 182 16.06 9.52 -19.03
C ALA A 182 16.63 9.98 -17.69
N PHE A 183 15.84 10.73 -16.95
CA PHE A 183 16.04 11.06 -15.55
C PHE A 183 14.97 10.40 -14.70
N ASP A 184 15.39 9.52 -13.79
CA ASP A 184 14.55 8.91 -12.76
C ASP A 184 15.47 8.46 -11.61
N PRO A 185 15.20 8.86 -10.35
CA PRO A 185 16.03 8.47 -9.20
C PRO A 185 16.10 6.95 -8.98
N PHE A 186 15.10 6.22 -9.44
CA PHE A 186 14.98 4.77 -9.26
C PHE A 186 15.43 3.96 -10.48
N LEU A 187 15.78 4.61 -11.58
CA LEU A 187 16.29 3.94 -12.78
C LEU A 187 17.72 3.43 -12.53
N THR A 188 17.89 2.10 -12.54
CA THR A 188 19.25 1.51 -12.45
C THR A 188 19.97 1.59 -13.81
N PRO A 189 21.32 1.55 -13.84
CA PRO A 189 22.07 1.50 -15.10
C PRO A 189 21.67 0.30 -15.97
N GLU A 190 21.47 -0.88 -15.36
CA GLU A 190 21.07 -2.11 -16.05
C GLU A 190 19.71 -1.94 -16.72
N ARG A 191 18.75 -1.36 -15.99
CA ARG A 191 17.40 -1.12 -16.52
C ARG A 191 17.42 -0.08 -17.66
N ALA A 192 18.26 0.94 -17.58
CA ALA A 192 18.43 1.91 -18.66
C ALA A 192 18.95 1.25 -19.95
N VAL A 193 19.92 0.33 -19.82
CA VAL A 193 20.45 -0.45 -20.95
C VAL A 193 19.34 -1.34 -21.56
N GLU A 194 18.58 -2.06 -20.74
CA GLU A 194 17.45 -2.87 -21.21
C GLU A 194 16.40 -2.05 -21.97
N MET A 195 16.12 -0.84 -21.49
CA MET A 195 15.19 0.10 -22.13
C MET A 195 15.79 0.74 -23.39
N GLY A 196 17.09 0.65 -23.61
CA GLY A 196 17.79 1.30 -24.71
C GLY A 196 17.89 2.83 -24.56
N VAL A 197 17.88 3.35 -23.33
CA VAL A 197 17.92 4.78 -23.00
C VAL A 197 19.23 5.17 -22.33
N GLU A 198 19.65 6.44 -22.50
CA GLU A 198 20.75 7.02 -21.75
C GLU A 198 20.25 7.50 -20.39
N LYS A 199 20.77 6.95 -19.28
CA LYS A 199 20.51 7.50 -17.94
C LYS A 199 21.33 8.76 -17.72
N ALA A 200 20.70 9.84 -17.27
CA ALA A 200 21.34 11.11 -16.96
C ALA A 200 20.75 11.76 -15.70
N ASP A 201 21.48 12.74 -15.14
CA ASP A 201 20.89 13.69 -14.20
C ASP A 201 19.96 14.68 -14.90
N LEU A 202 19.17 15.41 -14.10
CA LEU A 202 18.19 16.35 -14.65
C LEU A 202 18.84 17.44 -15.49
N GLU A 203 19.96 18.01 -15.05
CA GLU A 203 20.63 19.12 -15.73
C GLU A 203 21.16 18.70 -17.12
N THR A 204 21.77 17.54 -17.20
CA THR A 204 22.21 16.93 -18.46
C THR A 204 21.03 16.68 -19.41
N LEU A 205 19.91 16.17 -18.90
CA LEU A 205 18.71 15.96 -19.69
C LEU A 205 18.18 17.28 -20.27
N LEU A 206 18.03 18.30 -19.44
CA LEU A 206 17.50 19.61 -19.83
C LEU A 206 18.37 20.24 -20.95
N ALA A 207 19.69 20.17 -20.81
CA ALA A 207 20.63 20.72 -21.80
C ALA A 207 20.64 19.96 -23.13
N LYS A 208 20.33 18.66 -23.16
CA LYS A 208 20.37 17.80 -24.35
C LYS A 208 19.05 17.71 -25.11
N ALA A 209 17.93 17.82 -24.44
CA ALA A 209 16.63 17.46 -24.98
C ALA A 209 16.09 18.45 -26.00
N ASP A 210 15.64 17.97 -27.16
CA ASP A 210 14.84 18.72 -28.15
C ASP A 210 13.35 18.70 -27.78
N PHE A 211 12.90 17.62 -27.15
CA PHE A 211 11.56 17.41 -26.57
C PHE A 211 11.72 16.91 -25.14
N ILE A 212 10.88 17.37 -24.22
CA ILE A 212 10.82 16.89 -22.83
C ILE A 212 9.42 16.37 -22.58
N THR A 213 9.30 15.18 -22.00
CA THR A 213 8.03 14.60 -21.57
C THR A 213 8.10 14.12 -20.13
N LEU A 214 7.04 14.41 -19.35
CA LEU A 214 6.99 14.11 -17.93
C LEU A 214 6.06 12.93 -17.65
N HIS A 215 6.56 11.96 -16.86
CA HIS A 215 5.84 10.75 -16.46
C HIS A 215 6.14 10.37 -15.01
N THR A 216 6.12 11.37 -14.13
CA THR A 216 6.38 11.23 -12.69
C THR A 216 5.15 11.66 -11.88
N PRO A 217 4.93 11.12 -10.66
CA PRO A 217 3.88 11.61 -9.77
C PRO A 217 4.22 13.02 -9.27
N LEU A 218 3.21 13.76 -8.83
CA LEU A 218 3.39 15.03 -8.13
C LEU A 218 3.70 14.73 -6.65
N THR A 219 4.86 15.17 -6.22
CA THR A 219 5.36 15.09 -4.84
C THR A 219 6.05 16.40 -4.49
N ASP A 220 6.44 16.60 -3.22
CA ASP A 220 7.22 17.79 -2.84
C ASP A 220 8.54 17.91 -3.63
N GLN A 221 9.14 16.79 -4.01
CA GLN A 221 10.39 16.74 -4.77
C GLN A 221 10.21 16.97 -6.27
N THR A 222 9.03 16.67 -6.82
CA THR A 222 8.74 16.80 -8.25
C THR A 222 7.88 18.02 -8.58
N ARG A 223 7.33 18.69 -7.56
CA ARG A 223 6.60 19.96 -7.73
C ARG A 223 7.50 20.98 -8.42
N ASN A 224 6.99 21.54 -9.52
CA ASN A 224 7.75 22.48 -10.36
C ASN A 224 9.13 21.94 -10.76
N ILE A 225 9.24 20.64 -11.06
CA ILE A 225 10.50 20.07 -11.56
C ILE A 225 10.96 20.79 -12.85
N LEU A 226 10.02 21.29 -13.66
CA LEU A 226 10.25 22.30 -14.68
C LEU A 226 9.88 23.69 -14.14
N SER A 227 10.67 24.16 -13.18
CA SER A 227 10.64 25.53 -12.64
C SER A 227 11.18 26.54 -13.65
N ARG A 228 11.02 27.83 -13.36
CA ARG A 228 11.61 28.93 -14.14
C ARG A 228 13.12 28.70 -14.36
N GLU A 229 13.84 28.31 -13.31
CA GLU A 229 15.29 28.06 -13.38
C GLU A 229 15.60 26.87 -14.31
N ASN A 230 14.87 25.76 -14.17
CA ASN A 230 15.09 24.57 -14.96
C ASN A 230 14.66 24.75 -16.43
N ILE A 231 13.60 25.50 -16.69
CA ILE A 231 13.21 25.87 -18.06
C ILE A 231 14.29 26.70 -18.71
N ALA A 232 14.92 27.63 -17.98
CA ALA A 232 16.03 28.45 -18.52
C ALA A 232 17.29 27.63 -18.88
N LYS A 233 17.50 26.46 -18.24
CA LYS A 233 18.59 25.52 -18.55
C LYS A 233 18.30 24.64 -19.78
N CYS A 234 17.03 24.61 -20.23
CA CYS A 234 16.66 23.83 -21.39
C CYS A 234 17.33 24.37 -22.68
N LYS A 235 17.54 23.48 -23.62
CA LYS A 235 17.96 23.84 -24.95
C LYS A 235 16.98 24.83 -25.58
N LYS A 236 17.49 25.93 -26.15
CA LYS A 236 16.64 26.88 -26.88
C LYS A 236 15.88 26.18 -28.01
N GLY A 237 14.57 26.39 -28.07
CA GLY A 237 13.68 25.74 -29.02
C GLY A 237 13.18 24.38 -28.58
N VAL A 238 13.36 24.02 -27.30
CA VAL A 238 12.77 22.80 -26.68
C VAL A 238 11.26 22.82 -26.78
N ARG A 239 10.65 21.62 -26.84
CA ARG A 239 9.21 21.41 -26.75
C ARG A 239 8.89 20.59 -25.52
N ILE A 240 7.87 21.00 -24.76
CA ILE A 240 7.50 20.38 -23.46
C ILE A 240 6.15 19.71 -23.56
N ILE A 241 6.08 18.46 -23.13
CA ILE A 241 4.85 17.66 -23.09
C ILE A 241 4.58 17.22 -21.64
N ASN A 242 3.39 17.48 -21.11
CA ASN A 242 2.99 16.99 -19.80
C ASN A 242 1.60 16.35 -19.87
N CYS A 243 1.56 15.02 -19.85
CA CYS A 243 0.37 14.19 -19.69
C CYS A 243 0.39 13.41 -18.38
N ALA A 244 1.15 13.90 -17.36
CA ALA A 244 1.30 13.22 -16.07
C ALA A 244 0.45 13.88 -14.98
N ARG A 245 0.92 15.03 -14.44
CA ARG A 245 0.23 15.78 -13.38
C ARG A 245 0.43 17.28 -13.57
N GLY A 246 -0.63 18.05 -13.25
CA GLY A 246 -0.50 19.50 -13.03
C GLY A 246 0.44 19.79 -11.87
N GLY A 247 1.09 20.95 -11.86
CA GLY A 247 2.07 21.33 -10.85
C GLY A 247 3.47 20.72 -11.02
N LEU A 248 3.71 19.89 -12.04
CA LEU A 248 5.06 19.46 -12.42
C LEU A 248 5.81 20.54 -13.23
N VAL A 249 5.05 21.38 -13.93
CA VAL A 249 5.55 22.50 -14.72
C VAL A 249 5.03 23.79 -14.08
N ASP A 250 5.88 24.76 -13.87
CA ASP A 250 5.49 26.12 -13.50
C ASP A 250 4.83 26.78 -14.71
N GLU A 251 3.49 26.89 -14.70
CA GLU A 251 2.69 27.38 -15.84
C GLU A 251 3.02 28.84 -16.17
N ALA A 252 3.32 29.67 -15.18
CA ALA A 252 3.68 31.05 -15.39
C ALA A 252 5.08 31.19 -16.03
N ALA A 253 6.04 30.39 -15.56
CA ALA A 253 7.38 30.34 -16.15
C ALA A 253 7.35 29.77 -17.57
N LEU A 254 6.53 28.78 -17.84
CA LEU A 254 6.32 28.21 -19.17
C LEU A 254 5.74 29.25 -20.13
N LYS A 255 4.75 30.04 -19.66
CA LYS A 255 4.17 31.16 -20.44
C LYS A 255 5.26 32.15 -20.89
N ASP A 256 6.08 32.63 -19.95
CA ASP A 256 7.17 33.56 -20.25
C ASP A 256 8.18 32.97 -21.24
N ALA A 257 8.48 31.66 -21.09
CA ALA A 257 9.41 30.98 -21.98
C ALA A 257 8.86 30.76 -23.41
N LEU A 258 7.54 30.55 -23.53
CA LEU A 258 6.87 30.52 -24.84
C LEU A 258 6.85 31.90 -25.49
N ASP A 259 6.54 32.96 -24.75
CA ASP A 259 6.48 34.33 -25.25
C ASP A 259 7.85 34.83 -25.71
N SER A 260 8.92 34.42 -24.99
CA SER A 260 10.30 34.76 -25.40
C SER A 260 10.85 33.89 -26.54
N GLY A 261 10.14 32.81 -26.91
CA GLY A 261 10.63 31.84 -27.90
C GLY A 261 11.80 30.97 -27.43
N HIS A 262 12.08 30.94 -26.13
CA HIS A 262 13.04 30.00 -25.55
C HIS A 262 12.47 28.56 -25.61
N VAL A 263 11.21 28.37 -25.26
CA VAL A 263 10.40 27.15 -25.50
C VAL A 263 9.67 27.35 -26.83
N ALA A 264 9.91 26.45 -27.80
CA ALA A 264 9.29 26.55 -29.12
C ALA A 264 7.81 26.12 -29.14
N GLY A 265 7.35 25.43 -28.13
CA GLY A 265 5.96 25.03 -27.94
C GLY A 265 5.75 24.11 -26.75
N ALA A 266 4.52 24.01 -26.27
CA ALA A 266 4.15 23.13 -25.18
C ALA A 266 2.80 22.45 -25.42
N ALA A 267 2.66 21.24 -24.87
CA ALA A 267 1.45 20.42 -24.94
C ALA A 267 1.10 19.90 -23.54
N LEU A 268 0.00 20.36 -22.97
CA LEU A 268 -0.44 19.97 -21.64
C LEU A 268 -1.79 19.25 -21.69
N ASP A 269 -1.87 18.08 -21.06
CA ASP A 269 -3.11 17.36 -20.81
C ASP A 269 -3.63 17.57 -19.38
N VAL A 270 -2.79 18.17 -18.53
CA VAL A 270 -3.03 18.35 -17.09
C VAL A 270 -2.64 19.74 -16.62
N PHE A 271 -3.32 20.26 -15.60
CA PHE A 271 -3.16 21.62 -15.09
C PHE A 271 -3.04 21.63 -13.57
N GLU A 272 -2.44 22.67 -13.00
CA GLU A 272 -2.32 22.85 -11.56
C GLU A 272 -3.68 22.87 -10.86
N THR A 273 -4.68 23.47 -11.54
CA THR A 273 -6.08 23.47 -11.09
C THR A 273 -6.95 22.79 -12.14
N GLU A 274 -7.62 21.71 -11.76
CA GLU A 274 -8.56 20.98 -12.62
C GLU A 274 -9.97 20.92 -12.01
N PRO A 275 -11.05 21.12 -12.79
CA PRO A 275 -11.09 21.53 -14.20
C PRO A 275 -10.47 22.91 -14.47
N ALA A 276 -9.58 22.99 -15.46
CA ALA A 276 -8.97 24.25 -15.86
C ALA A 276 -9.98 25.09 -16.66
N LYS A 277 -10.59 26.07 -16.02
CA LYS A 277 -11.48 27.05 -16.68
C LYS A 277 -10.70 28.26 -17.17
N GLU A 278 -9.61 28.58 -16.48
CA GLU A 278 -8.69 29.69 -16.78
C GLU A 278 -7.26 29.20 -16.57
N SER A 279 -6.36 29.57 -17.46
CA SER A 279 -4.93 29.34 -17.33
C SER A 279 -4.19 30.46 -18.05
N PRO A 280 -3.02 30.92 -17.55
CA PRO A 280 -2.19 31.91 -18.22
C PRO A 280 -1.71 31.43 -19.59
N LEU A 281 -1.75 30.14 -19.85
CA LEU A 281 -1.31 29.51 -21.11
C LEU A 281 -2.36 29.54 -22.22
N PHE A 282 -3.64 29.76 -21.89
CA PHE A 282 -4.70 29.73 -22.89
C PHE A 282 -4.54 30.90 -23.89
N GLY A 283 -4.68 30.59 -25.18
CA GLY A 283 -4.48 31.54 -26.25
C GLY A 283 -3.01 31.85 -26.59
N THR A 284 -2.06 31.21 -25.91
CA THR A 284 -0.62 31.37 -26.23
C THR A 284 -0.28 30.67 -27.54
N PRO A 285 0.44 31.31 -28.49
CA PRO A 285 0.91 30.65 -29.70
C PRO A 285 1.78 29.42 -29.40
N ASN A 286 1.65 28.37 -30.21
CA ASN A 286 2.34 27.09 -30.06
C ASN A 286 2.08 26.37 -28.74
N PHE A 287 0.96 26.65 -28.10
CA PHE A 287 0.45 25.93 -26.95
C PHE A 287 -0.80 25.13 -27.33
N ILE A 288 -0.77 23.83 -27.10
CA ILE A 288 -1.92 22.93 -27.27
C ILE A 288 -2.26 22.27 -25.96
N CYS A 289 -3.54 22.00 -25.74
CA CYS A 289 -4.01 21.35 -24.51
C CYS A 289 -5.20 20.44 -24.74
N THR A 290 -5.37 19.48 -23.81
CA THR A 290 -6.51 18.56 -23.75
C THR A 290 -7.03 18.48 -22.31
N PRO A 291 -8.31 18.17 -22.10
CA PRO A 291 -8.93 18.19 -20.77
C PRO A 291 -8.72 16.86 -20.02
N HIS A 292 -7.46 16.52 -19.71
CA HIS A 292 -7.04 15.32 -18.97
C HIS A 292 -7.55 14.01 -19.61
N LEU A 293 -7.16 13.79 -20.87
CA LEU A 293 -7.60 12.67 -21.71
C LEU A 293 -6.63 11.47 -21.69
N GLY A 294 -5.51 11.54 -20.97
CA GLY A 294 -4.47 10.51 -20.97
C GLY A 294 -4.95 9.07 -20.72
N ALA A 295 -6.08 8.89 -20.04
CA ALA A 295 -6.70 7.58 -19.79
C ALA A 295 -8.06 7.40 -20.51
N SER A 296 -8.41 8.27 -21.45
CA SER A 296 -9.76 8.35 -22.02
C SER A 296 -9.89 7.55 -23.34
N THR A 297 -9.62 6.25 -23.28
CA THR A 297 -9.95 5.31 -24.38
C THR A 297 -10.89 4.22 -23.86
N THR A 298 -11.60 3.57 -24.79
CA THR A 298 -12.51 2.45 -24.47
C THR A 298 -11.76 1.33 -23.76
N GLU A 299 -10.61 0.95 -24.27
CA GLU A 299 -9.77 -0.13 -23.71
C GLU A 299 -9.31 0.19 -22.29
N ALA A 300 -8.81 1.41 -22.06
CA ALA A 300 -8.37 1.82 -20.72
C ALA A 300 -9.53 1.84 -19.72
N GLN A 301 -10.71 2.35 -20.14
CA GLN A 301 -11.89 2.41 -19.29
C GLN A 301 -12.37 1.02 -18.86
N VAL A 302 -12.36 0.05 -19.79
CA VAL A 302 -12.67 -1.35 -19.48
C VAL A 302 -11.60 -1.94 -18.57
N ASN A 303 -10.32 -1.86 -18.95
CA ASN A 303 -9.22 -2.50 -18.21
C ASN A 303 -9.12 -2.02 -16.75
N VAL A 304 -9.22 -0.71 -16.49
CA VAL A 304 -9.16 -0.20 -15.12
C VAL A 304 -10.37 -0.63 -14.28
N ALA A 305 -11.56 -0.74 -14.89
CA ALA A 305 -12.78 -1.18 -14.21
C ALA A 305 -12.72 -2.67 -13.84
N LEU A 306 -12.26 -3.53 -14.77
CA LEU A 306 -12.07 -4.95 -14.49
C LEU A 306 -11.01 -5.16 -13.40
N GLN A 307 -9.83 -4.54 -13.56
CA GLN A 307 -8.73 -4.69 -12.62
C GLN A 307 -9.11 -4.24 -11.20
N VAL A 308 -9.81 -3.10 -11.03
CA VAL A 308 -10.22 -2.64 -9.71
C VAL A 308 -11.23 -3.58 -9.07
N ALA A 309 -12.16 -4.12 -9.85
CA ALA A 309 -13.16 -5.06 -9.36
C ALA A 309 -12.52 -6.38 -8.90
N GLU A 310 -11.65 -6.96 -9.71
CA GLU A 310 -10.94 -8.21 -9.39
C GLU A 310 -10.11 -8.07 -8.11
N GLN A 311 -9.27 -7.04 -7.99
CA GLN A 311 -8.38 -6.90 -6.83
C GLN A 311 -9.12 -6.52 -5.54
N MET A 312 -10.18 -5.72 -5.61
CA MET A 312 -11.00 -5.40 -4.44
C MET A 312 -11.81 -6.61 -3.96
N ALA A 313 -12.42 -7.36 -4.90
CA ALA A 313 -13.16 -8.57 -4.56
C ALA A 313 -12.24 -9.65 -3.98
N ASP A 314 -11.03 -9.84 -4.56
CA ASP A 314 -10.03 -10.75 -4.00
C ASP A 314 -9.68 -10.36 -2.55
N PHE A 315 -9.43 -9.08 -2.29
CA PHE A 315 -9.17 -8.60 -0.94
C PHE A 315 -10.33 -8.89 0.03
N LEU A 316 -11.55 -8.55 -0.35
CA LEU A 316 -12.73 -8.69 0.52
C LEU A 316 -13.09 -10.16 0.80
N VAL A 317 -12.88 -11.06 -0.16
CA VAL A 317 -13.29 -12.47 -0.07
C VAL A 317 -12.15 -13.35 0.40
N THR A 318 -10.94 -13.15 -0.12
CA THR A 318 -9.79 -14.02 0.15
C THR A 318 -8.73 -13.38 1.04
N GLY A 319 -8.72 -12.04 1.17
CA GLY A 319 -7.69 -11.27 1.86
C GLY A 319 -6.41 -11.08 1.02
N GLY A 320 -6.43 -11.38 -0.29
CA GLY A 320 -5.33 -11.06 -1.20
C GLY A 320 -5.17 -9.55 -1.39
N VAL A 321 -3.92 -9.04 -1.39
CA VAL A 321 -3.64 -7.61 -1.49
C VAL A 321 -2.77 -7.34 -2.72
N THR A 322 -3.36 -6.73 -3.73
CA THR A 322 -2.67 -6.37 -4.96
C THR A 322 -2.79 -4.87 -5.22
N ASN A 323 -1.67 -4.22 -5.60
CA ASN A 323 -1.62 -2.79 -5.92
C ASN A 323 -2.13 -1.87 -4.79
N ALA A 324 -1.95 -2.27 -3.53
CA ALA A 324 -2.23 -1.41 -2.40
C ALA A 324 -1.15 -0.34 -2.24
N LEU A 325 -1.55 0.88 -1.89
CA LEU A 325 -0.67 2.04 -1.74
C LEU A 325 -0.23 2.25 -0.29
N ASN A 326 -1.03 1.80 0.66
CA ASN A 326 -0.82 1.99 2.09
C ASN A 326 -0.70 0.68 2.87
N MET A 327 -0.53 -0.43 2.18
CA MET A 327 -0.28 -1.75 2.76
C MET A 327 0.68 -2.54 1.87
N PRO A 328 1.58 -3.37 2.42
CA PRO A 328 2.42 -4.25 1.62
C PRO A 328 1.58 -5.15 0.72
N SER A 329 1.94 -5.21 -0.56
CA SER A 329 1.28 -6.12 -1.50
C SER A 329 1.55 -7.57 -1.14
N LEU A 330 0.54 -8.41 -1.27
CA LEU A 330 0.55 -9.83 -1.01
C LEU A 330 -0.16 -10.52 -2.18
N SER A 331 0.59 -11.05 -3.14
CA SER A 331 0.00 -11.69 -4.30
C SER A 331 -0.82 -12.93 -3.91
N ALA A 332 -1.80 -13.30 -4.73
CA ALA A 332 -2.61 -14.50 -4.49
C ALA A 332 -1.76 -15.79 -4.38
N GLU A 333 -0.60 -15.84 -5.05
CA GLU A 333 0.34 -16.97 -4.95
C GLU A 333 1.15 -16.97 -3.65
N GLU A 334 1.49 -15.78 -3.12
CA GLU A 334 2.26 -15.62 -1.89
C GLU A 334 1.37 -15.70 -0.65
N ALA A 335 0.12 -15.26 -0.74
CA ALA A 335 -0.81 -15.21 0.37
C ALA A 335 -0.96 -16.53 1.12
N PRO A 336 -1.15 -17.71 0.47
CA PRO A 336 -1.23 -18.98 1.18
C PRO A 336 0.05 -19.34 1.95
N LYS A 337 1.22 -18.93 1.44
CA LYS A 337 2.53 -19.20 2.07
C LYS A 337 2.79 -18.26 3.25
N LEU A 338 2.38 -17.00 3.14
CA LEU A 338 2.63 -15.96 4.15
C LEU A 338 1.61 -15.95 5.29
N ARG A 339 0.34 -16.36 5.05
CA ARG A 339 -0.71 -16.39 6.09
C ARG A 339 -0.30 -17.06 7.40
N PRO A 340 0.31 -18.28 7.41
CA PRO A 340 0.73 -18.89 8.67
C PRO A 340 1.78 -18.06 9.43
N TYR A 341 2.72 -17.44 8.68
CA TYR A 341 3.74 -16.57 9.28
C TYR A 341 3.14 -15.25 9.80
N MET A 342 2.17 -14.68 9.10
CA MET A 342 1.46 -13.49 9.55
C MET A 342 0.64 -13.76 10.80
N ALA A 343 -0.04 -14.92 10.87
CA ALA A 343 -0.76 -15.34 12.07
C ALA A 343 0.18 -15.54 13.26
N LEU A 344 1.34 -16.20 13.05
CA LEU A 344 2.38 -16.32 14.07
C LEU A 344 2.88 -14.93 14.51
N ALA A 345 3.22 -14.07 13.57
CA ALA A 345 3.75 -12.72 13.80
C ALA A 345 2.77 -11.85 14.62
N GLU A 346 1.49 -11.89 14.29
CA GLU A 346 0.44 -11.17 15.02
C GLU A 346 0.32 -11.67 16.47
N LYS A 347 0.34 -12.99 16.69
CA LYS A 347 0.31 -13.59 18.02
C LYS A 347 1.54 -13.23 18.84
N LEU A 348 2.74 -13.25 18.25
CA LEU A 348 3.98 -12.82 18.94
C LEU A 348 3.94 -11.32 19.27
N GLY A 349 3.49 -10.48 18.34
CA GLY A 349 3.28 -9.05 18.58
C GLY A 349 2.31 -8.79 19.71
N SER A 350 1.16 -9.49 19.72
CA SER A 350 0.16 -9.42 20.78
C SER A 350 0.73 -9.85 22.14
N LEU A 351 1.49 -10.95 22.19
CA LEU A 351 2.12 -11.42 23.41
C LEU A 351 3.06 -10.36 24.00
N VAL A 352 3.97 -9.82 23.17
CA VAL A 352 4.89 -8.77 23.60
C VAL A 352 4.13 -7.53 24.07
N GLY A 353 3.11 -7.12 23.31
CA GLY A 353 2.27 -5.97 23.66
C GLY A 353 1.59 -6.13 25.01
N GLN A 354 1.01 -7.29 25.29
CA GLN A 354 0.36 -7.57 26.57
C GLN A 354 1.34 -7.70 27.74
N LEU A 355 2.58 -8.14 27.48
CA LEU A 355 3.60 -8.32 28.52
C LEU A 355 4.45 -7.08 28.78
N ALA A 356 4.67 -6.23 27.77
CA ALA A 356 5.41 -4.99 27.90
C ALA A 356 4.54 -3.90 28.55
N HIS A 357 4.96 -3.36 29.69
CA HIS A 357 4.21 -2.33 30.42
C HIS A 357 4.74 -0.90 30.23
N ASP A 358 5.96 -0.77 29.68
CA ASP A 358 6.65 0.51 29.62
C ASP A 358 6.74 1.06 28.20
N ASN A 359 7.16 2.32 28.10
CA ASN A 359 7.38 2.99 26.82
C ASN A 359 8.32 2.18 25.93
N LEU A 360 7.76 1.54 24.91
CA LEU A 360 8.51 0.86 23.87
C LEU A 360 9.20 1.90 23.00
N THR A 361 10.50 1.74 22.80
CA THR A 361 11.30 2.66 21.98
C THR A 361 11.77 2.03 20.69
N LYS A 362 12.01 0.71 20.70
CA LYS A 362 12.47 -0.05 19.54
C LYS A 362 11.77 -1.40 19.46
N ILE A 363 11.60 -1.88 18.23
CA ILE A 363 11.21 -3.25 17.94
C ILE A 363 12.08 -3.78 16.81
N ALA A 364 12.70 -4.96 17.02
CA ALA A 364 13.39 -5.71 16.00
C ALA A 364 12.60 -6.98 15.67
N ILE A 365 12.36 -7.21 14.40
CA ILE A 365 11.64 -8.36 13.88
C ILE A 365 12.61 -9.16 13.04
N GLU A 366 13.00 -10.32 13.54
CA GLU A 366 14.00 -11.20 12.93
C GLU A 366 13.31 -12.42 12.35
N VAL A 367 13.64 -12.77 11.12
CA VAL A 367 13.17 -13.99 10.45
C VAL A 367 14.35 -14.85 10.02
N GLU A 368 14.25 -16.16 10.31
CA GLU A 368 15.30 -17.13 10.01
C GLU A 368 14.75 -18.29 9.17
N GLY A 369 15.64 -18.94 8.40
CA GLY A 369 15.34 -20.11 7.60
C GLY A 369 14.35 -19.82 6.45
N ALA A 370 13.37 -20.69 6.25
CA ALA A 370 12.42 -20.58 5.13
C ALA A 370 11.63 -19.27 5.10
N ALA A 371 11.36 -18.66 6.26
CA ALA A 371 10.68 -17.37 6.34
C ALA A 371 11.53 -16.21 5.80
N ALA A 372 12.85 -16.31 5.87
CA ALA A 372 13.76 -15.26 5.38
C ALA A 372 13.71 -15.07 3.86
N GLN A 373 13.24 -16.08 3.12
CA GLN A 373 13.06 -16.03 1.65
C GLN A 373 11.74 -15.37 1.22
N LEU A 374 10.84 -15.10 2.16
CA LEU A 374 9.55 -14.50 1.91
C LEU A 374 9.60 -12.97 2.02
N ASN A 375 8.54 -12.31 1.54
CA ASN A 375 8.37 -10.87 1.74
C ASN A 375 8.16 -10.58 3.25
N GLN A 376 9.10 -9.88 3.87
CA GLN A 376 9.08 -9.60 5.30
C GLN A 376 8.09 -8.50 5.70
N LYS A 377 7.77 -7.57 4.80
CA LYS A 377 6.88 -6.43 5.11
C LYS A 377 5.50 -6.82 5.66
N PRO A 378 4.80 -7.85 5.11
CA PRO A 378 3.54 -8.32 5.69
C PRO A 378 3.72 -8.94 7.09
N ILE A 379 4.84 -9.63 7.34
CA ILE A 379 5.17 -10.20 8.66
C ILE A 379 5.39 -9.06 9.67
N THR A 380 6.17 -8.05 9.30
CA THR A 380 6.37 -6.84 10.12
C THR A 380 5.06 -6.14 10.44
N ALA A 381 4.20 -5.93 9.44
CA ALA A 381 2.90 -5.30 9.63
C ALA A 381 2.00 -6.10 10.58
N ALA A 382 2.03 -7.44 10.51
CA ALA A 382 1.29 -8.33 11.41
C ALA A 382 1.81 -8.26 12.86
N VAL A 383 3.15 -8.25 13.07
CA VAL A 383 3.73 -8.04 14.42
C VAL A 383 3.25 -6.71 15.00
N LEU A 384 3.34 -5.63 14.22
CA LEU A 384 2.92 -4.31 14.67
C LEU A 384 1.41 -4.26 14.95
N ALA A 385 0.59 -4.92 14.15
CA ALA A 385 -0.85 -5.02 14.39
C ALA A 385 -1.13 -5.71 15.73
N GLY A 386 -0.52 -6.86 15.99
CA GLY A 386 -0.64 -7.55 17.27
C GLY A 386 -0.18 -6.70 18.44
N LEU A 387 0.99 -6.07 18.33
CA LEU A 387 1.57 -5.21 19.36
C LEU A 387 0.66 -4.01 19.71
N MET A 388 0.10 -3.36 18.70
CA MET A 388 -0.69 -2.14 18.85
C MET A 388 -2.14 -2.38 19.28
N LYS A 389 -2.67 -3.60 19.18
CA LYS A 389 -4.05 -3.95 19.60
C LYS A 389 -4.37 -3.56 21.04
N GLN A 390 -3.40 -3.57 21.92
CA GLN A 390 -3.59 -3.11 23.31
C GLN A 390 -3.85 -1.60 23.44
N TYR A 391 -3.55 -0.82 22.42
CA TYR A 391 -3.75 0.64 22.42
C TYR A 391 -5.04 1.08 21.71
N SER A 392 -5.57 0.24 20.82
CA SER A 392 -6.84 0.49 20.12
C SER A 392 -7.39 -0.80 19.53
N GLN A 393 -8.70 -1.00 19.62
CA GLN A 393 -9.40 -2.15 19.03
C GLN A 393 -9.53 -2.07 17.50
N THR A 394 -9.35 -0.89 16.92
CA THR A 394 -9.44 -0.66 15.47
C THR A 394 -8.12 -0.87 14.74
N VAL A 395 -7.09 -1.34 15.45
CA VAL A 395 -5.77 -1.59 14.85
C VAL A 395 -5.81 -2.81 13.93
N ASN A 396 -5.24 -2.63 12.74
CA ASN A 396 -5.02 -3.68 11.75
C ASN A 396 -3.67 -3.49 11.05
N MET A 397 -3.34 -4.34 10.09
CA MET A 397 -2.05 -4.30 9.37
C MET A 397 -1.82 -3.03 8.53
N VAL A 398 -2.87 -2.27 8.22
CA VAL A 398 -2.77 -1.01 7.44
C VAL A 398 -2.32 0.13 8.33
N ASN A 399 -2.99 0.31 9.49
CA ASN A 399 -2.73 1.45 10.37
C ASN A 399 -1.63 1.20 11.42
N ALA A 400 -1.31 -0.06 11.75
CA ALA A 400 -0.31 -0.37 12.77
C ALA A 400 1.08 0.22 12.48
N PRO A 401 1.64 0.15 11.25
CA PRO A 401 2.91 0.79 10.94
C PRO A 401 2.88 2.32 11.10
N PHE A 402 1.75 2.94 10.76
CA PHE A 402 1.56 4.38 10.93
C PHE A 402 1.50 4.76 12.42
N LEU A 403 0.71 4.05 13.21
CA LEU A 403 0.61 4.24 14.66
C LEU A 403 1.94 4.01 15.39
N ALA A 404 2.72 3.02 14.95
CA ALA A 404 4.05 2.77 15.48
C ALA A 404 4.98 3.96 15.23
N LYS A 405 4.94 4.53 14.01
CA LYS A 405 5.71 5.71 13.64
C LYS A 405 5.28 6.97 14.41
N GLU A 406 3.98 7.22 14.56
CA GLU A 406 3.46 8.35 15.36
C GLU A 406 3.92 8.30 16.82
N ARG A 407 4.05 7.08 17.36
CA ARG A 407 4.56 6.86 18.73
C ARG A 407 6.09 6.89 18.82
N GLY A 408 6.80 7.15 17.71
CA GLY A 408 8.25 7.21 17.68
C GLY A 408 8.94 5.85 17.86
N LEU A 409 8.26 4.74 17.58
CA LEU A 409 8.82 3.39 17.67
C LEU A 409 9.81 3.14 16.51
N ASP A 410 11.08 2.87 16.83
CA ASP A 410 12.11 2.46 15.86
C ASP A 410 11.88 1.00 15.47
N VAL A 411 11.43 0.76 14.23
CA VAL A 411 11.11 -0.60 13.71
C VAL A 411 12.26 -1.08 12.84
N ARG A 412 12.82 -2.25 13.16
CA ARG A 412 13.93 -2.87 12.43
C ARG A 412 13.56 -4.25 11.94
N GLU A 413 13.88 -4.52 10.68
CA GLU A 413 13.76 -5.83 10.05
C GLU A 413 15.13 -6.46 9.90
N VAL A 414 15.26 -7.71 10.33
CA VAL A 414 16.50 -8.48 10.26
C VAL A 414 16.22 -9.84 9.61
N ARG A 415 17.09 -10.27 8.71
CA ARG A 415 17.00 -11.56 8.03
C ARG A 415 18.26 -12.36 8.25
N HIS A 416 18.08 -13.65 8.53
CA HIS A 416 19.18 -14.58 8.65
C HIS A 416 18.92 -15.81 7.77
N ASP A 417 19.77 -16.00 6.75
CA ASP A 417 19.70 -17.14 5.82
C ASP A 417 20.32 -18.43 6.41
N ARG A 418 20.63 -18.45 7.71
CA ARG A 418 21.19 -19.62 8.37
C ARG A 418 20.09 -20.61 8.77
N GLU A 419 20.40 -21.90 8.68
CA GLU A 419 19.60 -22.94 9.31
C GLU A 419 19.84 -22.90 10.83
N GLY A 420 18.76 -22.66 11.60
CA GLY A 420 18.75 -22.72 13.05
C GLY A 420 18.23 -24.07 13.56
N GLU A 421 17.89 -24.17 14.85
CA GLU A 421 17.24 -25.35 15.44
C GLU A 421 15.85 -25.62 14.82
N TYR A 422 15.20 -24.60 14.31
CA TYR A 422 13.90 -24.69 13.66
C TYR A 422 14.04 -24.41 12.16
N ARG A 423 13.24 -25.11 11.36
CA ARG A 423 13.17 -24.88 9.91
C ARG A 423 12.85 -23.43 9.56
N THR A 424 12.18 -22.74 10.45
CA THR A 424 11.86 -21.33 10.36
C THR A 424 11.70 -20.77 11.78
N LEU A 425 12.07 -19.50 11.97
CA LEU A 425 11.89 -18.80 13.23
C LEU A 425 11.46 -17.35 12.96
N VAL A 426 10.51 -16.86 13.73
CA VAL A 426 10.18 -15.43 13.83
C VAL A 426 10.46 -15.00 15.26
N ARG A 427 11.36 -14.04 15.44
CA ARG A 427 11.70 -13.45 16.74
C ARG A 427 11.27 -11.99 16.77
N VAL A 428 10.65 -11.60 17.85
CA VAL A 428 10.26 -10.20 18.11
C VAL A 428 10.97 -9.75 19.37
N THR A 429 11.86 -8.77 19.23
CA THR A 429 12.61 -8.17 20.33
C THR A 429 12.17 -6.73 20.53
N VAL A 430 11.80 -6.35 21.74
CA VAL A 430 11.44 -4.98 22.09
C VAL A 430 12.42 -4.42 23.12
N SER A 431 12.74 -3.13 22.96
CA SER A 431 13.54 -2.37 23.94
C SER A 431 12.61 -1.52 24.80
N THR A 432 12.72 -1.71 26.12
CA THR A 432 11.97 -0.99 27.14
C THR A 432 12.94 -0.26 28.08
N SER A 433 12.42 0.55 29.01
CA SER A 433 13.22 1.16 30.09
C SER A 433 13.93 0.11 30.98
N GLN A 434 13.43 -1.13 31.00
CA GLN A 434 13.97 -2.23 31.81
C GLN A 434 14.93 -3.16 31.04
N GLY A 435 15.25 -2.82 29.78
CA GLY A 435 16.11 -3.61 28.91
C GLY A 435 15.39 -4.28 27.74
N GLU A 436 16.08 -5.15 27.05
CA GLU A 436 15.52 -5.88 25.90
C GLU A 436 14.78 -7.13 26.35
N ARG A 437 13.67 -7.40 25.69
CA ARG A 437 12.82 -8.59 25.88
C ARG A 437 12.47 -9.19 24.54
N SER A 438 12.66 -10.49 24.39
CA SER A 438 12.38 -11.19 23.12
C SER A 438 11.40 -12.35 23.31
N VAL A 439 10.57 -12.55 22.30
CA VAL A 439 9.78 -13.77 22.14
C VAL A 439 10.07 -14.37 20.77
N ALA A 440 10.03 -15.69 20.65
CA ALA A 440 10.23 -16.34 19.38
C ALA A 440 9.21 -17.47 19.16
N GLY A 441 8.84 -17.64 17.90
CA GLY A 441 7.90 -18.66 17.49
C GLY A 441 8.28 -19.27 16.13
N THR A 442 7.69 -20.41 15.86
CA THR A 442 7.86 -21.18 14.62
C THR A 442 6.53 -21.72 14.12
N LEU A 443 6.55 -22.38 12.96
CA LEU A 443 5.41 -23.10 12.41
C LEU A 443 5.64 -24.60 12.52
N PHE A 444 4.69 -25.30 13.15
CA PHE A 444 4.70 -26.77 13.24
C PHE A 444 3.76 -27.41 12.22
N GLY A 445 4.13 -28.59 11.74
CA GLY A 445 3.28 -29.43 10.90
C GLY A 445 2.64 -28.69 9.73
N ASN A 446 1.33 -28.56 9.75
CA ASN A 446 0.53 -27.93 8.70
C ASN A 446 0.49 -26.39 8.77
N GLY A 447 1.55 -25.75 9.26
CA GLY A 447 1.60 -24.29 9.36
C GLY A 447 0.99 -23.74 10.65
N GLN A 448 0.90 -24.55 11.72
CA GLN A 448 0.37 -24.09 13.00
C GLN A 448 1.37 -23.22 13.76
N PRO A 449 1.03 -22.00 14.17
CA PRO A 449 1.88 -21.14 14.99
C PRO A 449 2.19 -21.76 16.36
N ARG A 450 3.45 -21.69 16.76
CA ARG A 450 3.93 -22.13 18.09
C ARG A 450 4.89 -21.11 18.66
N LEU A 451 4.66 -20.71 19.90
CA LEU A 451 5.67 -20.04 20.71
C LEU A 451 6.74 -21.05 21.09
N VAL A 452 8.02 -20.70 20.95
CA VAL A 452 9.14 -21.57 21.33
C VAL A 452 10.09 -20.94 22.34
N GLU A 453 10.01 -19.61 22.51
CA GLU A 453 10.83 -18.88 23.48
C GLU A 453 10.09 -17.66 24.03
N ILE A 454 10.19 -17.43 25.33
CA ILE A 454 9.73 -16.22 25.99
C ILE A 454 10.82 -15.71 26.94
N PHE A 455 11.35 -14.50 26.66
CA PHE A 455 12.38 -13.80 27.45
C PHE A 455 13.62 -14.67 27.72
N GLY A 456 14.07 -15.43 26.71
CA GLY A 456 15.23 -16.32 26.78
C GLY A 456 14.97 -17.63 27.51
N ILE A 457 13.70 -17.96 27.79
CA ILE A 457 13.30 -19.26 28.35
C ILE A 457 12.59 -20.06 27.25
N GLY A 458 13.11 -21.26 26.95
CA GLY A 458 12.46 -22.18 26.03
C GLY A 458 11.14 -22.69 26.59
N ILE A 459 10.07 -22.55 25.80
CA ILE A 459 8.72 -23.01 26.15
C ILE A 459 7.95 -23.26 24.86
N GLU A 460 7.27 -24.38 24.77
CA GLU A 460 6.44 -24.71 23.61
C GLU A 460 4.97 -24.53 23.97
N ALA A 461 4.28 -23.58 23.29
CA ALA A 461 2.88 -23.30 23.58
C ALA A 461 2.12 -22.78 22.36
N ASP A 462 0.82 -23.06 22.29
CA ASP A 462 -0.13 -22.31 21.47
C ASP A 462 -0.47 -20.99 22.16
N LEU A 463 -0.68 -19.96 21.35
CA LEU A 463 -1.20 -18.68 21.82
C LEU A 463 -2.63 -18.54 21.33
N ASP A 464 -3.62 -18.91 22.14
CA ASP A 464 -5.04 -18.89 21.75
C ASP A 464 -5.97 -18.70 22.95
N GLY A 465 -7.10 -18.03 22.76
CA GLY A 465 -8.10 -17.82 23.78
C GLY A 465 -7.61 -17.05 25.03
N ASP A 466 -8.17 -17.42 26.18
CA ASP A 466 -7.79 -16.85 27.48
C ASP A 466 -6.62 -17.63 28.08
N MET A 467 -5.55 -16.95 28.46
CA MET A 467 -4.35 -17.57 28.99
C MET A 467 -3.89 -16.87 30.28
N LEU A 468 -3.20 -17.62 31.13
CA LEU A 468 -2.54 -17.10 32.33
C LEU A 468 -1.04 -17.25 32.22
N TYR A 469 -0.33 -16.12 32.28
CA TYR A 469 1.12 -16.03 32.30
C TYR A 469 1.63 -15.80 33.72
N ILE A 470 2.56 -16.65 34.17
CA ILE A 470 3.16 -16.55 35.50
C ILE A 470 4.68 -16.68 35.38
N VAL A 471 5.42 -15.78 36.05
CA VAL A 471 6.84 -15.93 36.30
C VAL A 471 7.03 -16.26 37.78
N ASN A 472 7.72 -17.36 38.05
CA ASN A 472 7.97 -17.83 39.41
C ASN A 472 9.38 -18.37 39.61
N SER A 473 9.78 -18.56 40.87
CA SER A 473 10.95 -19.35 41.20
C SER A 473 10.62 -20.84 41.07
N ASP A 474 11.47 -21.61 40.38
CA ASP A 474 11.28 -23.05 40.19
C ASP A 474 11.46 -23.79 41.52
N ALA A 475 10.35 -24.04 42.22
CA ALA A 475 10.32 -24.67 43.52
C ALA A 475 9.25 -25.78 43.58
N PRO A 476 9.50 -26.88 44.31
CA PRO A 476 8.52 -27.92 44.51
C PRO A 476 7.21 -27.42 45.09
N GLY A 477 6.08 -27.98 44.61
CA GLY A 477 4.72 -27.66 45.09
C GLY A 477 4.10 -26.43 44.44
N PHE A 478 4.79 -25.66 43.62
CA PHE A 478 4.23 -24.49 42.96
C PHE A 478 3.05 -24.85 42.01
N ILE A 479 3.24 -25.88 41.19
CA ILE A 479 2.21 -26.37 40.25
C ILE A 479 0.93 -26.78 41.01
N GLY A 480 1.08 -27.46 42.16
CA GLY A 480 -0.05 -27.85 42.98
C GLY A 480 -0.82 -26.68 43.56
N ARG A 481 -0.12 -25.63 44.02
CA ARG A 481 -0.76 -24.43 44.56
C ARG A 481 -1.56 -23.66 43.51
N ILE A 482 -0.97 -23.44 42.32
CA ILE A 482 -1.68 -22.73 41.24
C ILE A 482 -2.87 -23.55 40.69
N GLY A 483 -2.70 -24.87 40.54
CA GLY A 483 -3.79 -25.75 40.13
C GLY A 483 -4.94 -25.80 41.17
N THR A 484 -4.61 -25.81 42.48
CA THR A 484 -5.62 -25.73 43.54
C THR A 484 -6.36 -24.41 43.53
N LEU A 485 -5.67 -23.28 43.38
CA LEU A 485 -6.28 -21.96 43.28
C LEU A 485 -7.27 -21.89 42.12
N LEU A 486 -6.86 -22.29 40.91
CA LEU A 486 -7.75 -22.27 39.74
C LEU A 486 -8.95 -23.19 39.91
N GLY A 487 -8.74 -24.41 40.43
CA GLY A 487 -9.81 -25.38 40.69
C GLY A 487 -10.83 -24.89 41.72
N GLN A 488 -10.39 -24.26 42.80
CA GLN A 488 -11.27 -23.64 43.80
C GLN A 488 -12.16 -22.52 43.24
N ASN A 489 -11.65 -21.84 42.21
CA ASN A 489 -12.38 -20.79 41.48
C ASN A 489 -13.12 -21.32 40.24
N THR A 490 -13.26 -22.64 40.10
CA THR A 490 -14.00 -23.27 38.99
C THR A 490 -13.42 -22.94 37.60
N ILE A 491 -12.10 -22.66 37.51
CA ILE A 491 -11.40 -22.38 36.30
C ILE A 491 -10.69 -23.66 35.85
N ASN A 492 -11.07 -24.19 34.69
CA ASN A 492 -10.42 -25.36 34.09
C ASN A 492 -9.17 -24.98 33.28
N ILE A 493 -8.15 -25.83 33.35
CA ILE A 493 -6.89 -25.67 32.62
C ILE A 493 -6.97 -26.54 31.37
N GLY A 494 -6.93 -25.92 30.18
CA GLY A 494 -6.93 -26.61 28.90
C GLY A 494 -5.53 -27.19 28.58
N THR A 495 -4.48 -26.37 28.71
CA THR A 495 -3.08 -26.78 28.52
C THR A 495 -2.19 -26.18 29.61
N PHE A 496 -1.09 -26.87 29.88
CA PHE A 496 -0.14 -26.48 30.90
C PHE A 496 1.28 -26.53 30.34
N HIS A 497 1.89 -25.35 30.12
CA HIS A 497 3.25 -25.22 29.58
C HIS A 497 4.17 -24.60 30.62
N LEU A 498 5.29 -25.24 30.90
CA LEU A 498 6.28 -24.77 31.86
C LEU A 498 7.66 -24.78 31.18
N GLY A 499 8.31 -23.63 31.15
CA GLY A 499 9.69 -23.47 30.78
C GLY A 499 10.52 -23.00 31.97
N ARG A 500 11.81 -23.38 32.03
CA ARG A 500 12.74 -22.88 33.05
C ARG A 500 14.12 -22.66 32.44
N ARG A 501 14.84 -21.68 32.95
CA ARG A 501 16.21 -21.40 32.52
C ARG A 501 17.16 -22.47 33.06
N GLU A 502 17.03 -22.77 34.36
CA GLU A 502 17.83 -23.80 35.09
C GLU A 502 17.02 -24.33 36.28
N ALA A 503 17.41 -25.47 36.83
CA ALA A 503 16.76 -26.05 38.00
C ALA A 503 16.88 -25.12 39.21
N GLY A 504 15.75 -24.77 39.85
CA GLY A 504 15.70 -23.86 40.99
C GLY A 504 15.78 -22.38 40.61
N GLY A 505 15.95 -22.04 39.35
CA GLY A 505 16.04 -20.69 38.83
C GLY A 505 14.66 -20.04 38.54
N GLU A 506 14.64 -19.19 37.55
CA GLU A 506 13.41 -18.58 37.05
C GLU A 506 12.67 -19.53 36.11
N ALA A 507 11.36 -19.67 36.34
CA ALA A 507 10.47 -20.44 35.50
C ALA A 507 9.32 -19.58 34.97
N VAL A 508 8.87 -19.90 33.77
CA VAL A 508 7.70 -19.31 33.12
C VAL A 508 6.63 -20.38 32.95
N LEU A 509 5.44 -20.05 33.39
CA LEU A 509 4.25 -20.87 33.23
C LEU A 509 3.27 -20.17 32.31
N LEU A 510 2.75 -20.89 31.33
CA LEU A 510 1.72 -20.42 30.42
C LEU A 510 0.58 -21.46 30.39
N LEU A 511 -0.60 -21.06 30.84
CA LEU A 511 -1.80 -21.90 30.92
C LEU A 511 -2.83 -21.43 29.92
N SER A 512 -3.42 -22.31 29.12
CA SER A 512 -4.70 -21.98 28.47
C SER A 512 -5.86 -22.31 29.41
N LEU A 513 -6.86 -21.47 29.43
CA LEU A 513 -7.99 -21.55 30.34
C LEU A 513 -9.31 -21.56 29.58
N ASP A 514 -10.30 -22.33 30.07
CA ASP A 514 -11.60 -22.36 29.42
C ASP A 514 -12.44 -21.07 29.69
N ASN A 515 -12.07 -20.32 30.73
CA ASN A 515 -12.72 -19.06 31.12
C ASN A 515 -11.70 -18.01 31.55
N PRO A 516 -11.98 -16.72 31.36
CA PRO A 516 -11.10 -15.65 31.79
C PRO A 516 -10.93 -15.61 33.31
N VAL A 517 -9.76 -15.23 33.78
CA VAL A 517 -9.43 -15.12 35.22
C VAL A 517 -9.88 -13.76 35.75
N SER A 518 -10.55 -13.75 36.89
CA SER A 518 -10.95 -12.51 37.59
C SER A 518 -9.75 -11.83 38.27
N GLU A 519 -9.87 -10.52 38.53
CA GLU A 519 -8.83 -9.76 39.25
C GLU A 519 -8.58 -10.28 40.65
N ASP A 520 -9.60 -10.86 41.34
CA ASP A 520 -9.42 -11.44 42.67
C ASP A 520 -8.52 -12.68 42.61
N VAL A 521 -8.75 -13.57 41.64
CA VAL A 521 -7.90 -14.75 41.41
C VAL A 521 -6.48 -14.33 41.01
N LEU A 522 -6.31 -13.27 40.21
CA LEU A 522 -4.99 -12.75 39.88
C LEU A 522 -4.26 -12.19 41.12
N LYS A 523 -4.96 -11.57 42.06
CA LYS A 523 -4.38 -11.11 43.34
C LYS A 523 -3.93 -12.30 44.19
N GLU A 524 -4.78 -13.30 44.38
CA GLU A 524 -4.44 -14.53 45.14
C GLU A 524 -3.26 -15.27 44.49
N ALA A 525 -3.20 -15.33 43.15
CA ALA A 525 -2.07 -15.92 42.44
C ALA A 525 -0.76 -15.17 42.68
N ARG A 526 -0.80 -13.83 42.81
CA ARG A 526 0.39 -13.01 43.13
C ARG A 526 0.90 -13.25 44.55
N GLU A 527 0.04 -13.66 45.50
CA GLU A 527 0.38 -13.96 46.89
C GLU A 527 1.02 -15.34 47.07
N ILE A 528 0.93 -16.21 46.05
CA ILE A 528 1.57 -17.53 46.11
C ILE A 528 3.10 -17.35 46.21
N GLN A 529 3.69 -17.97 47.23
CA GLN A 529 5.12 -17.92 47.49
C GLN A 529 5.94 -18.32 46.27
N GLY A 530 6.87 -17.46 45.85
CA GLY A 530 7.75 -17.66 44.71
C GLY A 530 7.25 -17.04 43.40
N VAL A 531 6.01 -16.55 43.36
CA VAL A 531 5.46 -15.81 42.21
C VAL A 531 6.06 -14.41 42.14
N ARG A 532 6.48 -13.98 40.96
CA ARG A 532 7.03 -12.65 40.67
C ARG A 532 6.10 -11.84 39.77
N VAL A 533 5.49 -12.47 38.78
CA VAL A 533 4.59 -11.83 37.81
C VAL A 533 3.40 -12.75 37.57
N VAL A 534 2.21 -12.18 37.54
CA VAL A 534 0.98 -12.83 37.07
C VAL A 534 0.24 -11.89 36.15
N LYS A 535 -0.13 -12.39 34.98
CA LYS A 535 -0.95 -11.66 34.00
C LYS A 535 -1.95 -12.56 33.31
N ALA A 536 -3.17 -12.08 33.15
CA ALA A 536 -4.11 -12.64 32.18
C ALA A 536 -3.74 -12.14 30.79
N LEU A 537 -3.76 -13.05 29.82
CA LEU A 537 -3.51 -12.75 28.40
C LEU A 537 -4.73 -13.17 27.61
N LYS A 538 -5.00 -12.48 26.50
CA LYS A 538 -6.08 -12.83 25.58
C LYS A 538 -5.60 -12.82 24.14
N PHE A 539 -5.86 -13.91 23.43
CA PHE A 539 -5.57 -14.07 22.01
C PHE A 539 -6.86 -14.31 21.23
N ALA A 540 -6.89 -13.81 19.97
CA ALA A 540 -8.01 -14.00 19.05
C ALA A 540 -7.82 -15.25 18.19
#